data_49b6565cb207d2be06f70b31bb1fdce5
#
_entry.id   49b6565cb207d2be06f70b31bb1fdce5
#
_cell.length_a   1.000
_cell.length_b   1.000
_cell.length_c   1.000
_cell.angle_alpha   90.00
_cell.angle_beta   90.00
_cell.angle_gamma   90.00
#
_symmetry.space_group_name_H-M   'P 1'
#
loop_
_entity.id
_entity.type
_entity.pdbx_description
1 polymer ?
#
loop_
_entity_poly.entity_id
_entity_poly.type
_entity_poly.pdbx_seq_one_letter_code
_entity_poly.pdbx_strand_id
1 'polypeptide(L)'
;CLVGSEMCIRDSSNAHQLIHRYDRNFFKKDLEISIDTLENITGKKVISYRAPGFSLVPETMWVFDELSKHGIEFDCSIFLGNHSHGGRIKAFGTGPSIINIDGRKIKEFPINSYKFLFKEVAFSGGGYFRFLPYQVIKRLMYRSEYIMTYFHPRDFDNGQPIIEDLNYFKLFKSYYGLKTSLLKAEKFLNEFDFVTLSHADKLVNWDQADQFDLVDGSLYKSI
;
A
#
# COMPACT_ATOMS: atom_id res chain seq x y z
N CYS A 1 2.70 -4.48 15.21
CA CYS A 1 3.75 -3.81 14.44
C CYS A 1 3.11 -2.83 13.46
N LEU A 2 3.49 -1.57 13.53
CA LEU A 2 3.05 -0.51 12.64
C LEU A 2 4.16 -0.24 11.62
N VAL A 3 3.85 -0.41 10.33
CA VAL A 3 4.86 -0.28 9.27
C VAL A 3 4.75 1.08 8.60
N GLY A 4 5.83 1.85 8.64
CA GLY A 4 6.00 3.11 7.92
C GLY A 4 7.11 2.98 6.86
N SER A 5 7.16 3.89 5.90
CA SER A 5 7.90 3.73 4.65
C SER A 5 9.34 4.31 4.64
N GLU A 6 9.98 4.54 5.76
CA GLU A 6 11.10 5.50 5.79
C GLU A 6 12.51 4.97 5.52
N MET A 7 12.74 3.65 5.44
CA MET A 7 14.10 3.13 5.19
C MET A 7 14.27 2.28 3.94
N CYS A 8 13.19 1.93 3.28
CA CYS A 8 13.24 1.34 1.94
C CYS A 8 12.82 2.41 0.93
N ILE A 9 13.64 2.63 -0.07
CA ILE A 9 13.23 3.44 -1.21
C ILE A 9 12.14 2.65 -1.90
N ARG A 10 10.94 3.23 -1.90
CA ARG A 10 9.75 2.61 -2.47
C ARG A 10 9.40 3.28 -3.78
N ASP A 11 9.34 2.48 -4.82
CA ASP A 11 8.89 2.90 -6.12
C ASP A 11 7.35 2.89 -6.22
N SER A 12 6.82 3.74 -7.09
CA SER A 12 5.42 3.77 -7.51
C SER A 12 5.29 4.04 -9.01
N SER A 13 6.31 3.64 -9.77
CA SER A 13 6.55 3.88 -11.18
C SER A 13 6.72 5.37 -11.58
N ASN A 14 7.44 5.60 -12.69
CA ASN A 14 7.80 6.96 -13.12
C ASN A 14 6.58 7.78 -13.59
N ALA A 15 5.72 7.22 -14.43
CA ALA A 15 4.51 7.90 -14.93
C ALA A 15 3.37 7.94 -13.91
N HIS A 16 3.46 7.21 -12.81
CA HIS A 16 2.48 7.14 -11.72
C HIS A 16 1.04 6.90 -12.21
N GLN A 17 0.86 6.06 -13.23
CA GLN A 17 -0.45 5.70 -13.76
C GLN A 17 -1.02 4.48 -13.03
N LEU A 18 -2.34 4.34 -13.10
CA LEU A 18 -3.02 3.16 -12.56
C LEU A 18 -2.64 1.91 -13.34
N ILE A 19 -2.31 0.81 -12.65
CA ILE A 19 -1.74 -0.40 -13.26
C ILE A 19 -2.61 -0.98 -14.37
N HIS A 20 -3.93 -0.99 -14.20
CA HIS A 20 -4.85 -1.49 -15.22
C HIS A 20 -4.91 -0.67 -16.53
N ARG A 21 -4.17 0.46 -16.61
CA ARG A 21 -4.01 1.28 -17.82
C ARG A 21 -2.71 1.02 -18.56
N TYR A 22 -1.84 0.20 -17.96
CA TYR A 22 -0.59 -0.21 -18.60
C TYR A 22 -0.78 -1.48 -19.42
N ASP A 23 -0.11 -1.54 -20.59
CA ASP A 23 0.34 -2.82 -21.08
C ASP A 23 1.64 -3.25 -20.38
N ARG A 24 1.97 -4.54 -20.46
CA ARG A 24 3.10 -5.10 -19.73
C ARG A 24 4.45 -4.50 -20.17
N ASN A 25 4.63 -4.22 -21.46
CA ASN A 25 5.89 -3.68 -21.98
C ASN A 25 6.08 -2.23 -21.54
N PHE A 26 5.01 -1.44 -21.55
CA PHE A 26 5.07 -0.07 -21.07
C PHE A 26 5.37 -0.03 -19.57
N PHE A 27 4.69 -0.86 -18.76
CA PHE A 27 4.94 -0.97 -17.32
C PHE A 27 6.41 -1.32 -17.04
N LYS A 28 6.96 -2.31 -17.73
CA LYS A 28 8.36 -2.72 -17.58
C LYS A 28 9.32 -1.54 -17.79
N LYS A 29 9.19 -0.81 -18.90
CA LYS A 29 10.03 0.36 -19.19
C LYS A 29 9.88 1.47 -18.15
N ASP A 30 8.65 1.73 -17.73
CA ASP A 30 8.34 2.77 -16.74
C ASP A 30 8.93 2.42 -15.36
N LEU A 31 8.89 1.15 -14.99
CA LEU A 31 9.51 0.62 -13.77
C LEU A 31 11.05 0.73 -13.83
N GLU A 32 11.67 0.34 -14.94
CA GLU A 32 13.13 0.45 -15.18
C GLU A 32 13.60 1.90 -15.03
N ILE A 33 12.93 2.85 -15.69
CA ILE A 33 13.26 4.28 -15.59
C ILE A 33 13.14 4.77 -14.14
N SER A 34 12.10 4.37 -13.44
CA SER A 34 11.88 4.78 -12.07
C SER A 34 12.94 4.23 -11.12
N ILE A 35 13.25 2.95 -11.21
CA ILE A 35 14.30 2.30 -10.41
C ILE A 35 15.64 2.97 -10.66
N ASP A 36 16.06 3.10 -11.91
CA ASP A 36 17.34 3.72 -12.28
C ASP A 36 17.43 5.16 -11.75
N THR A 37 16.36 5.93 -11.88
CA THR A 37 16.33 7.31 -11.38
C THR A 37 16.51 7.37 -9.87
N LEU A 38 15.77 6.55 -9.13
CA LEU A 38 15.85 6.52 -7.67
C LEU A 38 17.20 6.00 -7.17
N GLU A 39 17.74 4.93 -7.78
CA GLU A 39 19.04 4.37 -7.43
C GLU A 39 20.18 5.35 -7.72
N ASN A 40 20.14 6.05 -8.85
CA ASN A 40 21.13 7.07 -9.20
C ASN A 40 21.13 8.27 -8.25
N ILE A 41 19.95 8.72 -7.80
CA ILE A 41 19.83 9.84 -6.86
C ILE A 41 20.26 9.46 -5.44
N THR A 42 19.90 8.26 -5.01
CA THR A 42 20.02 7.86 -3.60
C THR A 42 21.25 7.01 -3.30
N GLY A 43 21.86 6.40 -4.31
CA GLY A 43 22.94 5.43 -4.17
C GLY A 43 22.51 4.12 -3.49
N LYS A 44 21.20 3.85 -3.39
CA LYS A 44 20.65 2.67 -2.70
C LYS A 44 19.74 1.89 -3.63
N LYS A 45 19.70 0.57 -3.46
CA LYS A 45 18.80 -0.31 -4.19
C LYS A 45 17.33 -0.03 -3.87
N VAL A 46 16.50 -0.03 -4.90
CA VAL A 46 15.04 0.02 -4.80
C VAL A 46 14.54 -1.41 -4.65
N ILE A 47 14.11 -1.78 -3.45
CA ILE A 47 13.66 -3.14 -3.11
C ILE A 47 12.18 -3.22 -2.75
N SER A 48 11.47 -2.11 -2.77
CA SER A 48 10.04 -2.09 -2.43
C SER A 48 9.21 -1.31 -3.44
N TYR A 49 7.98 -1.77 -3.64
CA TYR A 49 7.03 -1.20 -4.58
C TYR A 49 5.65 -1.00 -3.96
N ARG A 50 4.91 -0.03 -4.47
CA ARG A 50 3.48 0.14 -4.22
C ARG A 50 2.79 0.70 -5.45
N ALA A 51 1.82 -0.04 -5.98
CA ALA A 51 1.04 0.41 -7.13
C ALA A 51 0.33 1.75 -6.86
N PRO A 52 0.41 2.71 -7.80
CA PRO A 52 -0.32 3.96 -7.72
C PRO A 52 -1.80 3.70 -7.45
N GLY A 53 -2.35 4.38 -6.43
CA GLY A 53 -3.75 4.24 -6.06
C GLY A 53 -4.20 2.83 -5.65
N PHE A 54 -3.26 1.92 -5.26
CA PHE A 54 -3.56 0.50 -5.00
C PHE A 54 -4.30 -0.18 -6.15
N SER A 55 -3.90 0.13 -7.37
CA SER A 55 -4.66 -0.15 -8.60
C SER A 55 -4.50 -1.56 -9.15
N LEU A 56 -4.01 -2.51 -8.35
CA LEU A 56 -3.98 -3.91 -8.73
C LEU A 56 -5.40 -4.47 -8.80
N VAL A 57 -5.63 -5.26 -9.83
CA VAL A 57 -6.86 -6.04 -10.08
C VAL A 57 -6.47 -7.46 -10.48
N PRO A 58 -7.36 -8.46 -10.41
CA PRO A 58 -7.02 -9.84 -10.74
C PRO A 58 -6.31 -10.01 -12.09
N GLU A 59 -6.66 -9.19 -13.08
CA GLU A 59 -6.10 -9.24 -14.44
C GLU A 59 -4.69 -8.65 -14.54
N THR A 60 -4.21 -7.99 -13.50
CA THR A 60 -2.89 -7.33 -13.46
C THR A 60 -1.87 -8.03 -12.59
N MET A 61 -2.12 -9.27 -12.15
CA MET A 61 -1.20 -10.00 -11.27
C MET A 61 0.16 -10.31 -11.92
N TRP A 62 0.24 -10.28 -13.24
CA TRP A 62 1.51 -10.34 -14.00
C TRP A 62 2.53 -9.28 -13.55
N VAL A 63 2.10 -8.21 -12.89
CA VAL A 63 2.98 -7.16 -12.33
C VAL A 63 3.99 -7.77 -11.37
N PHE A 64 3.60 -8.72 -10.55
CA PHE A 64 4.51 -9.37 -9.60
C PHE A 64 5.68 -10.09 -10.29
N ASP A 65 5.45 -10.66 -11.47
CA ASP A 65 6.54 -11.25 -12.25
C ASP A 65 7.53 -10.18 -12.71
N GLU A 66 7.06 -9.03 -13.21
CA GLU A 66 7.96 -7.93 -13.58
C GLU A 66 8.68 -7.35 -12.36
N LEU A 67 7.99 -7.11 -11.26
CA LEU A 67 8.61 -6.63 -10.02
C LEU A 67 9.73 -7.56 -9.54
N SER A 68 9.48 -8.87 -9.53
CA SER A 68 10.47 -9.86 -9.09
C SER A 68 11.71 -9.93 -9.99
N LYS A 69 11.55 -9.72 -11.31
CA LYS A 69 12.66 -9.65 -12.27
C LYS A 69 13.55 -8.43 -12.07
N HIS A 70 12.99 -7.35 -11.54
CA HIS A 70 13.71 -6.10 -11.26
C HIS A 70 14.22 -5.98 -9.82
N GLY A 71 14.23 -7.09 -9.06
CA GLY A 71 14.82 -7.13 -7.72
C GLY A 71 13.95 -6.52 -6.62
N ILE A 72 12.66 -6.33 -6.87
CA ILE A 72 11.71 -5.92 -5.82
C ILE A 72 11.46 -7.11 -4.91
N GLU A 73 11.72 -6.92 -3.63
CA GLU A 73 11.56 -7.92 -2.57
C GLU A 73 10.25 -7.73 -1.79
N PHE A 74 9.78 -6.49 -1.69
CA PHE A 74 8.60 -6.13 -0.93
C PHE A 74 7.55 -5.43 -1.80
N ASP A 75 6.31 -5.87 -1.71
CA ASP A 75 5.18 -5.14 -2.26
C ASP A 75 4.21 -4.68 -1.17
N CYS A 76 3.53 -3.58 -1.42
CA CYS A 76 2.54 -3.00 -0.50
C CYS A 76 1.30 -2.54 -1.28
N SER A 77 0.96 -3.23 -2.35
CA SER A 77 -0.08 -2.80 -3.30
C SER A 77 -1.43 -3.42 -3.05
N ILE A 78 -1.48 -4.54 -2.32
CA ILE A 78 -2.73 -5.27 -2.11
C ILE A 78 -3.65 -4.49 -1.18
N PHE A 79 -4.84 -4.24 -1.65
CA PHE A 79 -5.94 -3.65 -0.92
C PHE A 79 -7.19 -4.52 -1.06
N LEU A 80 -7.70 -5.03 0.06
CA LEU A 80 -8.78 -6.02 0.05
C LEU A 80 -10.17 -5.41 -0.24
N GLY A 81 -10.34 -4.13 0.09
CA GLY A 81 -11.58 -3.41 -0.12
C GLY A 81 -11.80 -2.98 -1.57
N ASN A 82 -13.05 -2.72 -1.90
CA ASN A 82 -13.40 -2.10 -3.18
C ASN A 82 -13.12 -0.60 -3.14
N HIS A 83 -12.38 -0.11 -4.12
CA HIS A 83 -12.18 1.33 -4.31
C HIS A 83 -12.21 1.70 -5.81
N SER A 84 -12.19 3.00 -6.10
CA SER A 84 -12.36 3.50 -7.47
C SER A 84 -11.23 3.15 -8.45
N HIS A 85 -10.09 2.71 -7.95
CA HIS A 85 -8.88 2.49 -8.76
C HIS A 85 -8.45 1.04 -8.86
N GLY A 86 -9.04 0.12 -8.09
CA GLY A 86 -8.63 -1.28 -8.06
C GLY A 86 -9.27 -2.04 -6.90
N GLY A 87 -8.55 -3.01 -6.36
CA GLY A 87 -9.01 -3.87 -5.28
C GLY A 87 -9.72 -5.12 -5.78
N ARG A 88 -10.53 -5.75 -4.92
CA ARG A 88 -11.25 -7.02 -5.18
C ARG A 88 -10.36 -8.27 -5.25
N ILE A 89 -9.14 -8.20 -4.79
CA ILE A 89 -8.25 -9.37 -4.77
C ILE A 89 -8.59 -10.19 -3.53
N LYS A 90 -9.59 -11.04 -3.64
CA LYS A 90 -10.17 -11.80 -2.51
C LYS A 90 -9.28 -12.94 -2.00
N ALA A 91 -8.23 -13.28 -2.73
CA ALA A 91 -7.35 -14.40 -2.36
C ALA A 91 -6.56 -14.11 -1.07
N PHE A 92 -6.21 -12.86 -0.84
CA PHE A 92 -5.35 -12.44 0.27
C PHE A 92 -6.08 -12.31 1.60
N GLY A 93 -5.35 -12.65 2.68
CA GLY A 93 -5.72 -12.28 4.04
C GLY A 93 -5.35 -10.82 4.38
N THR A 94 -5.58 -10.42 5.62
CA THR A 94 -5.27 -9.07 6.12
C THR A 94 -3.84 -8.92 6.65
N GLY A 95 -3.07 -10.01 6.69
CA GLY A 95 -1.68 -10.05 7.16
C GLY A 95 -0.66 -10.18 6.05
N PRO A 96 0.63 -10.02 6.39
CA PRO A 96 1.73 -10.25 5.46
C PRO A 96 1.67 -11.65 4.83
N SER A 97 2.08 -11.76 3.58
CA SER A 97 2.03 -12.99 2.80
C SER A 97 3.22 -13.10 1.83
N ILE A 98 3.45 -14.28 1.29
CA ILE A 98 4.50 -14.54 0.31
C ILE A 98 3.84 -14.83 -1.04
N ILE A 99 4.37 -14.21 -2.10
CA ILE A 99 4.01 -14.50 -3.48
C ILE A 99 5.21 -15.21 -4.11
N ASN A 100 5.01 -16.48 -4.48
CA ASN A 100 6.01 -17.29 -5.17
C ASN A 100 5.88 -17.11 -6.69
N ILE A 101 7.01 -16.89 -7.38
CA ILE A 101 7.03 -16.55 -8.80
C ILE A 101 8.25 -17.23 -9.43
N ASP A 102 8.08 -18.38 -10.07
CA ASP A 102 9.17 -19.09 -10.78
C ASP A 102 10.48 -19.18 -9.97
N GLY A 103 10.40 -19.65 -8.74
CA GLY A 103 11.54 -19.76 -7.82
C GLY A 103 11.99 -18.46 -7.14
N ARG A 104 11.39 -17.31 -7.50
CA ARG A 104 11.58 -16.02 -6.80
C ARG A 104 10.43 -15.81 -5.82
N LYS A 105 10.59 -14.85 -4.91
CA LYS A 105 9.58 -14.52 -3.92
C LYS A 105 9.44 -13.02 -3.76
N ILE A 106 8.21 -12.54 -3.61
CA ILE A 106 7.89 -11.19 -3.14
C ILE A 106 7.13 -11.32 -1.82
N LYS A 107 7.52 -10.53 -0.84
CA LYS A 107 6.84 -10.40 0.45
C LYS A 107 5.82 -9.29 0.35
N GLU A 108 4.54 -9.63 0.43
CA GLU A 108 3.44 -8.68 0.36
C GLU A 108 3.07 -8.21 1.76
N PHE A 109 2.96 -6.88 1.90
CA PHE A 109 2.49 -6.19 3.10
C PHE A 109 1.18 -5.44 2.77
N PRO A 110 0.04 -6.12 2.82
CA PRO A 110 -1.23 -5.56 2.36
C PRO A 110 -1.72 -4.42 3.24
N ILE A 111 -2.55 -3.54 2.68
CA ILE A 111 -3.22 -2.52 3.47
C ILE A 111 -4.35 -3.14 4.28
N ASN A 112 -4.31 -2.91 5.59
CA ASN A 112 -5.33 -3.40 6.49
C ASN A 112 -6.68 -2.74 6.22
N SER A 113 -7.69 -3.56 6.19
CA SER A 113 -9.08 -3.11 6.20
C SER A 113 -9.83 -3.67 7.40
N TYR A 114 -10.83 -2.93 7.82
CA TYR A 114 -11.79 -3.37 8.82
C TYR A 114 -13.17 -3.43 8.20
N LYS A 115 -13.84 -4.54 8.38
CA LYS A 115 -15.20 -4.72 7.87
C LYS A 115 -16.19 -3.98 8.78
N PHE A 116 -16.71 -2.86 8.29
CA PHE A 116 -17.74 -2.09 8.95
C PHE A 116 -19.06 -2.26 8.20
N LEU A 117 -20.03 -2.94 8.82
CA LEU A 117 -21.29 -3.37 8.18
C LEU A 117 -21.00 -4.17 6.90
N PHE A 118 -21.27 -3.60 5.74
CA PHE A 118 -21.09 -4.24 4.43
C PHE A 118 -19.89 -3.68 3.62
N LYS A 119 -19.10 -2.79 4.23
CA LYS A 119 -17.95 -2.14 3.57
C LYS A 119 -16.65 -2.41 4.31
N GLU A 120 -15.61 -2.64 3.56
CA GLU A 120 -14.26 -2.66 4.06
C GLU A 120 -13.66 -1.26 4.05
N VAL A 121 -13.10 -0.84 5.16
CA VAL A 121 -12.57 0.50 5.40
C VAL A 121 -11.10 0.40 5.77
N ALA A 122 -10.24 1.04 5.00
CA ALA A 122 -8.82 1.16 5.31
C ALA A 122 -8.60 2.30 6.30
N PHE A 123 -8.65 1.97 7.57
CA PHE A 123 -8.60 2.97 8.65
C PHE A 123 -7.21 3.56 8.91
N SER A 124 -6.15 2.93 8.37
CA SER A 124 -4.75 3.24 8.70
C SER A 124 -4.12 4.34 7.82
N GLY A 125 -4.90 5.03 6.99
CA GLY A 125 -4.37 6.10 6.15
C GLY A 125 -5.41 6.84 5.33
N GLY A 126 -4.94 7.81 4.56
CA GLY A 126 -5.73 8.58 3.61
C GLY A 126 -6.98 9.25 4.19
N GLY A 127 -8.05 9.31 3.41
CA GLY A 127 -9.30 9.97 3.80
C GLY A 127 -9.98 9.37 5.03
N TYR A 128 -9.91 8.04 5.21
CA TYR A 128 -10.52 7.40 6.39
C TYR A 128 -9.79 7.74 7.68
N PHE A 129 -8.45 7.84 7.66
CA PHE A 129 -7.69 8.32 8.80
C PHE A 129 -8.10 9.73 9.21
N ARG A 130 -8.36 10.60 8.24
CA ARG A 130 -8.82 11.97 8.51
C ARG A 130 -10.25 12.00 9.05
N PHE A 131 -11.14 11.18 8.47
CA PHE A 131 -12.56 11.15 8.80
C PHE A 131 -12.87 10.49 10.14
N LEU A 132 -12.25 9.34 10.45
CA LEU A 132 -12.55 8.58 11.66
C LEU A 132 -12.02 9.28 12.92
N PRO A 133 -12.78 9.26 14.03
CA PRO A 133 -12.30 9.74 15.32
C PRO A 133 -11.03 8.98 15.77
N TYR A 134 -10.12 9.68 16.44
CA TYR A 134 -8.89 9.10 16.98
C TYR A 134 -9.12 7.80 17.77
N GLN A 135 -10.09 7.82 18.70
CA GLN A 135 -10.40 6.67 19.56
C GLN A 135 -10.87 5.43 18.76
N VAL A 136 -11.56 5.64 17.66
CA VAL A 136 -12.01 4.54 16.79
C VAL A 136 -10.80 3.90 16.12
N ILE A 137 -9.93 4.72 15.51
CA ILE A 137 -8.70 4.20 14.86
C ILE A 137 -7.82 3.52 15.90
N LYS A 138 -7.59 4.13 17.06
CA LYS A 138 -6.80 3.57 18.16
C LYS A 138 -7.31 2.18 18.56
N ARG A 139 -8.64 2.04 18.73
CA ARG A 139 -9.25 0.74 19.08
C ARG A 139 -9.05 -0.31 17.99
N LEU A 140 -9.11 0.09 16.71
CA LEU A 140 -8.86 -0.80 15.59
C LEU A 140 -7.39 -1.23 15.53
N MET A 141 -6.47 -0.29 15.79
CA MET A 141 -5.03 -0.57 15.86
C MET A 141 -4.70 -1.59 16.95
N TYR A 142 -5.23 -1.44 18.16
CA TYR A 142 -5.01 -2.40 19.26
C TYR A 142 -5.58 -3.81 18.99
N ARG A 143 -6.53 -3.93 18.08
CA ARG A 143 -7.12 -5.22 17.70
C ARG A 143 -6.42 -5.92 16.54
N SER A 144 -5.47 -5.25 15.93
CA SER A 144 -4.74 -5.73 14.76
C SER A 144 -3.32 -6.10 15.15
N GLU A 145 -2.88 -7.31 14.84
CA GLU A 145 -1.50 -7.76 15.06
C GLU A 145 -0.52 -7.07 14.12
N TYR A 146 -1.00 -6.69 12.94
CA TYR A 146 -0.24 -6.04 11.90
C TYR A 146 -1.03 -4.85 11.33
N ILE A 147 -0.36 -3.73 11.06
CA ILE A 147 -0.96 -2.57 10.39
C ILE A 147 0.05 -1.93 9.45
N MET A 148 -0.34 -1.81 8.20
CA MET A 148 0.35 -0.99 7.20
C MET A 148 -0.30 0.40 7.14
N THR A 149 0.48 1.44 7.37
CA THR A 149 -0.01 2.82 7.20
C THR A 149 0.28 3.34 5.80
N TYR A 150 -0.57 4.24 5.32
CA TYR A 150 -0.35 4.93 4.06
C TYR A 150 -0.83 6.38 4.14
N PHE A 151 0.07 7.29 3.84
CA PHE A 151 -0.20 8.72 3.84
C PHE A 151 0.43 9.38 2.63
N HIS A 152 -0.15 10.49 2.23
CA HIS A 152 0.42 11.41 1.26
C HIS A 152 0.66 12.75 1.96
N PRO A 153 1.62 13.57 1.54
CA PRO A 153 1.85 14.90 2.11
C PRO A 153 0.57 15.73 2.16
N ARG A 154 -0.27 15.63 1.14
CA ARG A 154 -1.58 16.29 1.09
C ARG A 154 -2.56 15.92 2.20
N ASP A 155 -2.40 14.78 2.85
CA ASP A 155 -3.26 14.37 3.98
C ASP A 155 -3.02 15.22 5.23
N PHE A 156 -1.89 15.94 5.28
CA PHE A 156 -1.47 16.79 6.38
C PHE A 156 -1.39 18.27 6.01
N ASP A 157 -1.53 18.61 4.73
CA ASP A 157 -1.48 19.99 4.25
C ASP A 157 -2.85 20.65 4.34
N ASN A 158 -3.06 21.42 5.41
CA ASN A 158 -4.27 22.22 5.59
C ASN A 158 -4.32 23.45 4.67
N GLY A 159 -3.19 23.87 4.10
CA GLY A 159 -3.07 25.03 3.21
C GLY A 159 -3.18 24.70 1.72
N GLN A 160 -3.44 23.42 1.37
CA GLN A 160 -3.52 23.03 -0.05
C GLN A 160 -4.63 23.77 -0.80
N PRO A 161 -4.43 24.11 -2.09
CA PRO A 161 -5.43 24.80 -2.91
C PRO A 161 -6.75 24.04 -2.99
N ILE A 162 -7.86 24.77 -2.96
CA ILE A 162 -9.19 24.19 -3.17
C ILE A 162 -9.43 24.08 -4.67
N ILE A 163 -9.78 22.87 -5.13
CA ILE A 163 -10.14 22.61 -6.53
C ILE A 163 -11.63 22.91 -6.68
N GLU A 164 -11.97 24.00 -7.36
CA GLU A 164 -13.33 24.53 -7.48
C GLU A 164 -14.28 23.61 -8.27
N ASP A 165 -13.76 22.85 -9.23
CA ASP A 165 -14.55 21.97 -10.11
C ASP A 165 -14.98 20.64 -9.46
N LEU A 166 -14.71 20.45 -8.18
CA LEU A 166 -15.13 19.24 -7.47
C LEU A 166 -16.58 19.37 -7.00
N ASN A 167 -17.36 18.29 -7.18
CA ASN A 167 -18.67 18.22 -6.55
C ASN A 167 -18.52 18.15 -5.01
N TYR A 168 -19.58 18.52 -4.27
CA TYR A 168 -19.59 18.62 -2.81
C TYR A 168 -19.06 17.35 -2.10
N PHE A 169 -19.40 16.16 -2.59
CA PHE A 169 -18.95 14.91 -2.00
C PHE A 169 -17.43 14.70 -2.18
N LYS A 170 -16.90 14.99 -3.37
CA LYS A 170 -15.46 14.92 -3.63
C LYS A 170 -14.71 16.00 -2.84
N LEU A 171 -15.28 17.21 -2.75
CA LEU A 171 -14.73 18.29 -1.94
C LEU A 171 -14.62 17.89 -0.48
N PHE A 172 -15.72 17.42 0.12
CA PHE A 172 -15.73 16.91 1.49
C PHE A 172 -14.67 15.82 1.69
N LYS A 173 -14.64 14.81 0.84
CA LYS A 173 -13.69 13.71 0.92
C LYS A 173 -12.23 14.16 0.79
N SER A 174 -11.96 15.23 0.03
CA SER A 174 -10.61 15.74 -0.20
C SER A 174 -10.09 16.61 0.94
N TYR A 175 -10.95 17.41 1.58
CA TYR A 175 -10.53 18.46 2.51
C TYR A 175 -10.96 18.23 3.97
N TYR A 176 -11.92 17.34 4.22
CA TYR A 176 -12.37 17.07 5.59
C TYR A 176 -11.23 16.54 6.47
N GLY A 177 -11.11 17.07 7.67
CA GLY A 177 -10.19 16.62 8.71
C GLY A 177 -8.73 17.03 8.53
N LEU A 178 -8.36 17.79 7.49
CA LEU A 178 -6.98 18.24 7.26
C LEU A 178 -6.39 19.01 8.46
N LYS A 179 -7.16 19.92 9.05
CA LYS A 179 -6.72 20.74 10.20
C LYS A 179 -6.25 19.92 11.41
N THR A 180 -6.77 18.72 11.57
CA THR A 180 -6.51 17.87 12.75
C THR A 180 -5.70 16.63 12.41
N SER A 181 -5.43 16.37 11.15
CA SER A 181 -4.78 15.12 10.71
C SER A 181 -3.34 15.00 11.19
N LEU A 182 -2.56 16.09 11.16
CA LEU A 182 -1.19 16.10 11.65
C LEU A 182 -1.13 15.81 13.16
N LEU A 183 -1.93 16.54 13.96
CA LEU A 183 -2.00 16.30 15.41
C LEU A 183 -2.47 14.88 15.75
N LYS A 184 -3.36 14.33 14.92
CA LYS A 184 -3.79 12.94 15.06
C LYS A 184 -2.65 11.97 14.78
N ALA A 185 -1.88 12.20 13.71
CA ALA A 185 -0.71 11.37 13.38
C ALA A 185 0.36 11.45 14.47
N GLU A 186 0.67 12.64 14.99
CA GLU A 186 1.61 12.84 16.11
C GLU A 186 1.21 12.03 17.35
N LYS A 187 -0.08 12.02 17.70
CA LYS A 187 -0.59 11.19 18.80
C LYS A 187 -0.34 9.70 18.56
N PHE A 188 -0.56 9.21 17.34
CA PHE A 188 -0.28 7.81 17.03
C PHE A 188 1.20 7.50 17.07
N LEU A 189 2.07 8.39 16.56
CA LEU A 189 3.52 8.24 16.64
C LEU A 189 4.05 8.19 18.08
N ASN A 190 3.38 8.86 19.00
CA ASN A 190 3.75 8.84 20.42
C ASN A 190 3.16 7.64 21.21
N GLU A 191 2.11 7.01 20.70
CA GLU A 191 1.43 5.92 21.40
C GLU A 191 1.75 4.52 20.84
N PHE A 192 2.24 4.43 19.61
CA PHE A 192 2.51 3.18 18.94
C PHE A 192 3.92 3.16 18.34
N ASP A 193 4.56 2.01 18.40
CA ASP A 193 5.87 1.80 17.79
C ASP A 193 5.73 1.59 16.28
N PHE A 194 6.12 2.59 15.51
CA PHE A 194 6.22 2.52 14.08
C PHE A 194 7.58 1.97 13.67
N VAL A 195 7.59 1.03 12.77
CA VAL A 195 8.80 0.42 12.24
C VAL A 195 8.89 0.58 10.73
N THR A 196 10.10 0.50 10.20
CA THR A 196 10.33 0.48 8.76
C THR A 196 9.92 -0.86 8.16
N LEU A 197 9.72 -0.92 6.85
CA LEU A 197 9.37 -2.16 6.15
C LEU A 197 10.46 -3.24 6.33
N SER A 198 11.73 -2.86 6.23
CA SER A 198 12.86 -3.79 6.48
C SER A 198 12.94 -4.29 7.92
N HIS A 199 12.45 -3.52 8.89
CA HIS A 199 12.36 -3.99 10.27
C HIS A 199 11.14 -4.89 10.45
N ALA A 200 10.00 -4.55 9.86
CA ALA A 200 8.80 -5.37 9.86
C ALA A 200 9.06 -6.76 9.27
N ASP A 201 9.86 -6.83 8.20
CA ASP A 201 10.29 -8.09 7.60
C ASP A 201 10.94 -9.05 8.60
N LYS A 202 11.73 -8.52 9.54
CA LYS A 202 12.38 -9.31 10.58
C LYS A 202 11.44 -9.75 11.72
N LEU A 203 10.31 -9.05 11.88
CA LEU A 203 9.33 -9.32 12.93
C LEU A 203 8.23 -10.28 12.48
N VAL A 204 8.00 -10.40 11.17
CA VAL A 204 6.99 -11.31 10.61
C VAL A 204 7.49 -12.75 10.67
N ASN A 205 6.66 -13.64 11.19
CA ASN A 205 6.89 -15.09 11.10
C ASN A 205 6.48 -15.60 9.71
N TRP A 206 7.42 -15.61 8.78
CA TRP A 206 7.17 -15.98 7.39
C TRP A 206 6.82 -17.46 7.20
N ASP A 207 7.18 -18.34 8.15
CA ASP A 207 6.85 -19.77 8.09
C ASP A 207 5.35 -19.99 8.31
N GLN A 208 4.68 -19.06 8.98
CA GLN A 208 3.23 -19.09 9.23
C GLN A 208 2.43 -18.15 8.30
N ALA A 209 3.12 -17.40 7.45
CA ALA A 209 2.47 -16.48 6.52
C ALA A 209 1.75 -17.25 5.40
N ASP A 210 0.62 -16.70 4.96
CA ASP A 210 -0.07 -17.21 3.77
C ASP A 210 0.87 -17.16 2.57
N GLN A 211 0.85 -18.21 1.75
CA GLN A 211 1.64 -18.29 0.52
C GLN A 211 0.73 -18.39 -0.69
N PHE A 212 1.15 -17.75 -1.76
CA PHE A 212 0.44 -17.70 -3.04
C PHE A 212 1.42 -18.00 -4.17
N ASP A 213 1.00 -18.80 -5.13
CA ASP A 213 1.76 -19.10 -6.33
C ASP A 213 1.22 -18.28 -7.50
N LEU A 214 2.09 -17.56 -8.19
CA LEU A 214 1.74 -16.86 -9.43
C LEU A 214 1.92 -17.83 -10.60
N VAL A 215 0.80 -18.25 -11.19
CA VAL A 215 0.78 -19.16 -12.35
C VAL A 215 -0.05 -18.50 -13.47
N ASP A 216 0.52 -18.38 -14.67
CA ASP A 216 -0.13 -17.79 -15.84
C ASP A 216 -0.82 -16.44 -15.57
N GLY A 217 -0.16 -15.59 -14.77
CA GLY A 217 -0.66 -14.25 -14.40
C GLY A 217 -1.82 -14.24 -13.41
N SER A 218 -2.11 -15.39 -12.79
CA SER A 218 -3.13 -15.52 -11.73
C SER A 218 -2.51 -16.00 -10.44
N LEU A 219 -3.09 -15.58 -9.30
CA LEU A 219 -2.63 -15.98 -7.98
C LEU A 219 -3.50 -17.09 -7.39
N TYR A 220 -2.86 -18.12 -6.90
CA TYR A 220 -3.48 -19.27 -6.23
C TYR A 220 -2.89 -19.40 -4.84
N LYS A 221 -3.72 -19.68 -3.82
CA LYS A 221 -3.21 -19.99 -2.48
C LYS A 221 -2.46 -21.31 -2.53
N SER A 222 -1.21 -21.28 -2.09
CA SER A 222 -0.40 -22.52 -1.99
C SER A 222 -1.02 -23.47 -0.96
N ILE A 223 -0.97 -24.78 -1.22
CA ILE A 223 -1.56 -25.84 -0.39
C ILE A 223 -0.57 -26.25 0.69
#